data_fc260cc23564a21b1248ba68863f58fb
#
_entry.id   fc260cc23564a21b1248ba68863f58fb
#
_cell.length_a   1.000
_cell.length_b   1.000
_cell.length_c   1.000
_cell.angle_alpha   90.00
_cell.angle_beta   90.00
_cell.angle_gamma   90.00
#
_symmetry.space_group_name_H-M   'P 1'
#
loop_
_entity.id
_entity.type
_entity.pdbx_description
1 polymer ?
#
loop_
_entity_poly.entity_id
_entity_poly.type
_entity_poly.pdbx_seq_one_letter_code
_entity_poly.pdbx_strand_id
1 'polypeptide(L)'
;EQAALIRNQIQSLSQVLHQQAVEVGGDADVDILAVKVQGGRACVNLAMVRGGRHLGDRAYFPSQVDEAHAIALDERDAELPTIEARVLDAFIAQHYLAMPAPPQLITSEPVSGALLQALSDKQERRIGATHAPRGQRRTWLEMARQNAALQLARLLAEEGSQQARTRALAEALDLPVDQLDELRIECFDISHTAGEATQASCVVFQGHRMQSSQYRRYHIEGITPGDDYAAMRQVLTRRYAKIAEARREQGSEALTVAARMPDLVLVDGGLGQVAMAREVFEALGLDVSLIVGVEKGEGRKVGLEELVFADGREK
;
A
#
# COMPACT_ATOMS: atom_id res chain seq x y z
N GLU A 1 -17.37 18.56 -8.72
CA GLU A 1 -17.06 18.85 -10.15
C GLU A 1 -16.04 19.97 -10.30
N GLN A 2 -16.22 21.13 -9.67
CA GLN A 2 -15.30 22.28 -9.76
C GLN A 2 -13.89 21.97 -9.25
N ALA A 3 -13.74 21.20 -8.16
CA ALA A 3 -12.46 20.78 -7.63
C ALA A 3 -11.71 19.79 -8.55
N ALA A 4 -12.43 18.97 -9.31
CA ALA A 4 -11.86 18.07 -10.31
C ALA A 4 -11.35 18.85 -11.54
N LEU A 5 -12.11 19.86 -11.98
CA LEU A 5 -11.73 20.76 -13.08
C LEU A 5 -10.46 21.56 -12.74
N ILE A 6 -10.40 22.11 -11.54
CA ILE A 6 -9.21 22.87 -11.06
C ILE A 6 -8.00 21.93 -10.95
N ARG A 7 -8.17 20.71 -10.45
CA ARG A 7 -7.11 19.71 -10.35
C ARG A 7 -6.55 19.34 -11.72
N ASN A 8 -7.44 19.11 -12.70
CA ASN A 8 -7.04 18.81 -14.08
C ASN A 8 -6.35 19.98 -14.75
N GLN A 9 -6.79 21.23 -14.49
CA GLN A 9 -6.14 22.43 -14.98
C GLN A 9 -4.74 22.63 -14.37
N ILE A 10 -4.58 22.42 -13.06
CA ILE A 10 -3.28 22.46 -12.39
C ILE A 10 -2.35 21.39 -12.96
N GLN A 11 -2.85 20.18 -13.19
CA GLN A 11 -2.07 19.08 -13.75
C GLN A 11 -1.66 19.38 -15.20
N SER A 12 -2.53 19.94 -16.03
CA SER A 12 -2.22 20.34 -17.41
C SER A 12 -1.22 21.50 -17.45
N LEU A 13 -1.38 22.51 -16.60
CA LEU A 13 -0.44 23.62 -16.48
C LEU A 13 0.92 23.17 -15.97
N SER A 14 0.97 22.25 -15.00
CA SER A 14 2.22 21.64 -14.52
C SER A 14 2.91 20.87 -15.63
N GLN A 15 2.17 20.13 -16.46
CA GLN A 15 2.72 19.42 -17.62
C GLN A 15 3.31 20.37 -18.66
N VAL A 16 2.63 21.45 -18.98
CA VAL A 16 3.12 22.48 -19.94
C VAL A 16 4.36 23.19 -19.40
N LEU A 17 4.39 23.56 -18.12
CA LEU A 17 5.55 24.15 -17.46
C LEU A 17 6.74 23.17 -17.40
N HIS A 18 6.50 21.89 -17.17
CA HIS A 18 7.52 20.84 -17.23
C HIS A 18 8.10 20.70 -18.63
N GLN A 19 7.26 20.66 -19.67
CA GLN A 19 7.71 20.59 -21.06
C GLN A 19 8.58 21.77 -21.43
N GLN A 20 8.19 23.01 -21.08
CA GLN A 20 8.96 24.19 -21.40
C GLN A 20 10.33 24.26 -20.70
N ALA A 21 10.47 23.69 -19.48
CA ALA A 21 11.75 23.68 -18.77
C ALA A 21 12.74 22.63 -19.29
N VAL A 22 12.28 21.64 -20.05
CA VAL A 22 13.09 20.48 -20.50
C VAL A 22 13.42 20.53 -22.00
N GLU A 23 12.69 21.29 -22.81
CA GLU A 23 12.85 21.33 -24.26
C GLU A 23 14.01 22.21 -24.79
N VAL A 24 14.93 22.67 -23.96
CA VAL A 24 16.04 23.54 -24.41
C VAL A 24 17.36 22.78 -24.50
N GLY A 25 17.64 22.26 -25.68
CA GLY A 25 18.98 22.17 -26.27
C GLY A 25 19.98 21.16 -25.66
N GLY A 26 20.03 19.97 -26.20
CA GLY A 26 21.13 19.02 -26.10
C GLY A 26 20.71 17.59 -26.39
N ASP A 27 21.43 16.91 -27.29
CA ASP A 27 21.19 15.51 -27.66
C ASP A 27 21.55 14.50 -26.56
N ALA A 28 21.71 14.92 -25.33
CA ALA A 28 22.21 14.07 -24.27
C ALA A 28 21.08 13.28 -23.56
N ASP A 29 21.24 11.97 -23.51
CA ASP A 29 20.46 11.10 -22.67
C ASP A 29 20.91 11.26 -21.21
N VAL A 30 19.97 11.61 -20.32
CA VAL A 30 20.25 11.84 -18.90
C VAL A 30 19.06 11.39 -18.05
N ASP A 31 19.35 10.81 -16.89
CA ASP A 31 18.37 10.56 -15.85
C ASP A 31 18.63 11.50 -14.66
N ILE A 32 17.55 12.08 -14.14
CA ILE A 32 17.57 12.99 -13.01
C ILE A 32 16.92 12.25 -11.83
N LEU A 33 17.70 12.02 -10.78
CA LEU A 33 17.25 11.28 -9.60
C LEU A 33 17.32 12.18 -8.36
N ALA A 34 16.21 12.34 -7.71
CA ALA A 34 16.14 13.06 -6.43
C ALA A 34 15.48 12.19 -5.37
N VAL A 35 16.07 12.18 -4.20
CA VAL A 35 15.56 11.44 -3.04
C VAL A 35 15.12 12.40 -1.96
N LYS A 36 14.07 12.02 -1.25
CA LYS A 36 13.60 12.65 -0.01
C LYS A 36 13.29 11.57 1.00
N VAL A 37 13.77 11.75 2.23
CA VAL A 37 13.47 10.89 3.38
C VAL A 37 12.75 11.70 4.43
N GLN A 38 11.68 11.16 4.99
CA GLN A 38 10.92 11.75 6.09
C GLN A 38 10.05 10.70 6.76
N GLY A 39 10.01 10.70 8.11
CA GLY A 39 9.13 9.82 8.89
C GLY A 39 9.36 8.32 8.62
N GLY A 40 10.60 7.88 8.43
CA GLY A 40 10.92 6.47 8.12
C GLY A 40 10.53 6.03 6.70
N ARG A 41 10.09 6.95 5.85
CA ARG A 41 9.74 6.69 4.44
C ARG A 41 10.67 7.43 3.51
N ALA A 42 10.86 6.90 2.31
CA ALA A 42 11.62 7.55 1.25
C ALA A 42 10.82 7.63 -0.05
N CYS A 43 11.09 8.66 -0.82
CA CYS A 43 10.67 8.75 -2.22
C CYS A 43 11.89 9.07 -3.08
N VAL A 44 12.09 8.30 -4.14
CA VAL A 44 13.04 8.60 -5.22
C VAL A 44 12.24 8.99 -6.45
N ASN A 45 12.39 10.24 -6.90
CA ASN A 45 11.82 10.70 -8.16
C ASN A 45 12.84 10.53 -9.27
N LEU A 46 12.49 9.77 -10.30
CA LEU A 46 13.28 9.55 -11.50
C LEU A 46 12.63 10.26 -12.68
N ALA A 47 13.29 11.27 -13.22
CA ALA A 47 12.91 11.96 -14.44
C ALA A 47 13.85 11.55 -15.57
N MET A 48 13.31 11.11 -16.70
CA MET A 48 14.10 10.63 -17.84
C MET A 48 14.10 11.62 -18.98
N VAL A 49 15.28 11.96 -19.47
CA VAL A 49 15.47 12.78 -20.68
C VAL A 49 16.21 11.96 -21.72
N ARG A 50 15.67 11.90 -22.94
CA ARG A 50 16.26 11.20 -24.08
C ARG A 50 16.18 12.08 -25.33
N GLY A 51 17.32 12.26 -26.00
CA GLY A 51 17.41 13.17 -27.15
C GLY A 51 16.92 14.57 -26.85
N GLY A 52 17.19 15.12 -25.65
CA GLY A 52 16.73 16.41 -25.18
C GLY A 52 15.23 16.51 -24.84
N ARG A 53 14.48 15.39 -24.89
CA ARG A 53 13.05 15.37 -24.56
C ARG A 53 12.80 14.68 -23.22
N HIS A 54 12.00 15.31 -22.38
CA HIS A 54 11.53 14.73 -21.12
C HIS A 54 10.47 13.65 -21.40
N LEU A 55 10.76 12.42 -20.95
CA LEU A 55 9.86 11.27 -21.16
C LEU A 55 8.88 11.05 -20.00
N GLY A 56 9.00 11.81 -18.93
CA GLY A 56 8.14 11.74 -17.76
C GLY A 56 8.91 11.56 -16.45
N ASP A 57 8.19 11.78 -15.35
CA ASP A 57 8.64 11.58 -13.98
C ASP A 57 7.98 10.34 -13.40
N ARG A 58 8.73 9.59 -12.62
CA ARG A 58 8.22 8.45 -11.88
C ARG A 58 8.71 8.48 -10.44
N ALA A 59 7.77 8.39 -9.51
CA ALA A 59 8.06 8.26 -8.09
C ALA A 59 8.18 6.77 -7.71
N TYR A 60 9.22 6.46 -6.95
CA TYR A 60 9.48 5.16 -6.35
C TYR A 60 9.55 5.30 -4.84
N PHE A 61 9.03 4.34 -4.12
CA PHE A 61 8.98 4.34 -2.66
C PHE A 61 9.73 3.12 -2.11
N PRO A 62 11.06 3.23 -1.89
CA PRO A 62 11.85 2.15 -1.29
C PRO A 62 11.33 1.76 0.10
N SER A 63 11.26 0.46 0.38
CA SER A 63 10.69 -0.07 1.63
C SER A 63 11.70 -0.28 2.75
N GLN A 64 13.02 -0.28 2.46
CA GLN A 64 14.09 -0.61 3.41
C GLN A 64 14.80 0.63 3.99
N VAL A 65 14.04 1.67 4.35
CA VAL A 65 14.61 2.91 4.90
C VAL A 65 15.03 2.73 6.36
N ASP A 66 14.31 1.88 7.11
CA ASP A 66 14.55 1.66 8.54
C ASP A 66 15.89 0.95 8.80
N GLU A 67 16.29 -0.01 7.98
CA GLU A 67 17.60 -0.64 8.07
C GLU A 67 18.75 0.35 7.80
N ALA A 68 18.55 1.25 6.83
CA ALA A 68 19.50 2.32 6.55
C ALA A 68 19.59 3.32 7.72
N HIS A 69 18.51 3.51 8.47
CA HIS A 69 18.46 4.38 9.65
C HIS A 69 19.13 3.74 10.86
N ALA A 70 18.87 2.45 11.13
CA ALA A 70 19.46 1.72 12.24
C ALA A 70 21.00 1.66 12.14
N ILE A 71 21.55 1.42 10.95
CA ILE A 71 22.99 1.43 10.71
C ILE A 71 23.62 2.82 10.92
N ALA A 72 22.87 3.91 10.64
CA ALA A 72 23.34 5.29 10.83
C ALA A 72 23.43 5.73 12.30
N LEU A 73 22.65 5.12 13.19
CA LEU A 73 22.64 5.48 14.61
C LEU A 73 23.82 4.88 15.39
N ASP A 74 24.46 3.83 14.85
CA ASP A 74 25.53 3.11 15.54
C ASP A 74 26.96 3.65 15.26
N GLU A 75 27.10 4.56 14.29
CA GLU A 75 28.42 5.07 13.86
C GLU A 75 28.55 6.59 14.08
N ARG A 76 29.42 6.97 14.99
CA ARG A 76 29.69 8.37 15.39
C ARG A 76 30.66 9.14 14.50
N ASP A 77 30.91 8.68 13.26
CA ASP A 77 31.89 9.30 12.38
C ASP A 77 31.25 10.27 11.38
N ALA A 78 31.80 11.49 11.33
CA ALA A 78 31.34 12.61 10.53
C ALA A 78 31.54 12.47 8.99
N GLU A 79 32.09 11.34 8.52
CA GLU A 79 32.36 11.05 7.10
C GLU A 79 31.38 10.08 6.44
N LEU A 80 30.35 9.64 7.16
CA LEU A 80 29.40 8.67 6.61
C LEU A 80 28.37 9.30 5.66
N PRO A 81 28.00 8.60 4.57
CA PRO A 81 27.00 9.09 3.65
C PRO A 81 25.64 9.28 4.35
N THR A 82 24.92 10.33 4.00
CA THR A 82 23.57 10.61 4.52
C THR A 82 22.63 9.44 4.24
N ILE A 83 21.53 9.37 4.99
CA ILE A 83 20.48 8.35 4.75
C ILE A 83 19.96 8.49 3.31
N GLU A 84 19.74 9.71 2.86
CA GLU A 84 19.36 10.03 1.49
C GLU A 84 20.35 9.46 0.47
N ALA A 85 21.65 9.65 0.68
CA ALA A 85 22.68 9.14 -0.23
C ALA A 85 22.67 7.60 -0.29
N ARG A 86 22.52 6.93 0.85
CA ARG A 86 22.43 5.46 0.92
C ARG A 86 21.17 4.90 0.23
N VAL A 87 20.02 5.52 0.46
CA VAL A 87 18.77 5.15 -0.21
C VAL A 87 18.91 5.34 -1.72
N LEU A 88 19.54 6.43 -2.15
CA LEU A 88 19.76 6.71 -3.56
C LEU A 88 20.71 5.71 -4.22
N ASP A 89 21.83 5.37 -3.57
CA ASP A 89 22.79 4.36 -4.04
C ASP A 89 22.11 2.99 -4.18
N ALA A 90 21.35 2.57 -3.17
CA ALA A 90 20.60 1.31 -3.21
C ALA A 90 19.57 1.29 -4.36
N PHE A 91 18.84 2.38 -4.54
CA PHE A 91 17.89 2.51 -5.64
C PHE A 91 18.58 2.44 -7.00
N ILE A 92 19.68 3.19 -7.19
CA ILE A 92 20.48 3.19 -8.43
C ILE A 92 20.99 1.79 -8.74
N ALA A 93 21.53 1.09 -7.73
CA ALA A 93 21.99 -0.27 -7.88
C ALA A 93 20.87 -1.19 -8.38
N GLN A 94 19.74 -1.23 -7.70
CA GLN A 94 18.62 -2.11 -8.05
C GLN A 94 18.00 -1.74 -9.40
N HIS A 95 17.77 -0.46 -9.67
CA HIS A 95 17.09 0.00 -10.88
C HIS A 95 17.92 -0.33 -12.13
N TYR A 96 19.21 0.00 -12.14
CA TYR A 96 20.07 -0.20 -13.29
C TYR A 96 20.74 -1.59 -13.36
N LEU A 97 20.43 -2.46 -12.40
CA LEU A 97 20.66 -3.89 -12.57
C LEU A 97 19.78 -4.50 -13.68
N ALA A 98 18.54 -4.05 -13.78
CA ALA A 98 17.56 -4.56 -14.73
C ALA A 98 17.39 -3.66 -15.98
N MET A 99 17.71 -2.36 -15.87
CA MET A 99 17.49 -1.36 -16.92
C MET A 99 18.83 -0.76 -17.38
N PRO A 100 18.96 -0.37 -18.66
CA PRO A 100 20.15 0.35 -19.11
C PRO A 100 20.19 1.76 -18.52
N ALA A 101 21.32 2.14 -17.92
CA ALA A 101 21.53 3.49 -17.41
C ALA A 101 21.93 4.42 -18.57
N PRO A 102 21.54 5.72 -18.60
CA PRO A 102 22.10 6.68 -19.53
C PRO A 102 23.58 6.98 -19.20
N PRO A 103 24.34 7.58 -20.11
CA PRO A 103 25.73 7.91 -19.87
C PRO A 103 25.94 8.87 -18.70
N GLN A 104 24.91 9.67 -18.36
CA GLN A 104 24.98 10.70 -17.33
C GLN A 104 23.77 10.61 -16.40
N LEU A 105 24.03 10.57 -15.09
CA LEU A 105 23.06 10.73 -14.03
C LEU A 105 23.20 12.13 -13.39
N ILE A 106 22.09 12.78 -13.12
CA ILE A 106 22.02 13.97 -12.29
C ILE A 106 21.33 13.59 -10.99
N THR A 107 21.99 13.78 -9.85
CA THR A 107 21.52 13.21 -8.58
C THR A 107 21.41 14.28 -7.49
N SER A 108 20.47 14.09 -6.57
CA SER A 108 20.31 15.02 -5.43
C SER A 108 21.40 14.86 -4.38
N GLU A 109 22.00 13.66 -4.30
CA GLU A 109 23.06 13.31 -3.38
C GLU A 109 24.27 12.76 -4.14
N PRO A 110 25.47 12.78 -3.53
CA PRO A 110 26.64 12.10 -4.08
C PRO A 110 26.37 10.61 -4.26
N VAL A 111 26.81 10.03 -5.37
CA VAL A 111 26.74 8.60 -5.67
C VAL A 111 28.10 7.96 -5.47
N SER A 112 28.14 6.77 -4.89
CA SER A 112 29.35 6.02 -4.65
C SER A 112 30.13 5.77 -5.94
N GLY A 113 31.44 6.12 -5.94
CA GLY A 113 32.32 5.86 -7.07
C GLY A 113 32.44 4.38 -7.42
N ALA A 114 32.41 3.50 -6.41
CA ALA A 114 32.41 2.06 -6.60
C ALA A 114 31.14 1.56 -7.31
N LEU A 115 29.96 2.13 -6.99
CA LEU A 115 28.71 1.81 -7.66
C LEU A 115 28.74 2.24 -9.14
N LEU A 116 29.22 3.46 -9.42
CA LEU A 116 29.34 3.96 -10.81
C LEU A 116 30.31 3.12 -11.63
N GLN A 117 31.41 2.67 -11.02
CA GLN A 117 32.35 1.78 -11.69
C GLN A 117 31.71 0.43 -12.01
N ALA A 118 31.06 -0.21 -11.03
CA ALA A 118 30.38 -1.50 -11.21
C ALA A 118 29.30 -1.43 -12.30
N LEU A 119 28.52 -0.34 -12.35
CA LEU A 119 27.52 -0.11 -13.40
C LEU A 119 28.17 0.09 -14.77
N SER A 120 29.29 0.83 -14.83
CA SER A 120 30.02 1.07 -16.07
C SER A 120 30.60 -0.23 -16.64
N ASP A 121 31.20 -1.07 -15.79
CA ASP A 121 31.77 -2.36 -16.15
C ASP A 121 30.66 -3.32 -16.64
N LYS A 122 29.54 -3.37 -15.93
CA LYS A 122 28.40 -4.23 -16.31
C LYS A 122 27.80 -3.85 -17.65
N GLN A 123 27.71 -2.55 -17.96
CA GLN A 123 27.07 -2.06 -19.18
C GLN A 123 28.06 -1.75 -20.31
N GLU A 124 29.34 -2.08 -20.11
CA GLU A 124 30.44 -1.88 -21.07
C GLU A 124 30.52 -0.44 -21.62
N ARG A 125 30.15 0.53 -20.75
CA ARG A 125 30.18 1.95 -21.11
C ARG A 125 30.36 2.83 -19.86
N ARG A 126 31.00 3.97 -20.06
CA ARG A 126 31.21 4.93 -18.96
C ARG A 126 29.87 5.56 -18.52
N ILE A 127 29.55 5.42 -17.24
CA ILE A 127 28.42 6.08 -16.58
C ILE A 127 28.97 7.06 -15.55
N GLY A 128 28.53 8.32 -15.63
CA GLY A 128 28.91 9.37 -14.70
C GLY A 128 27.73 9.90 -13.89
N ALA A 129 27.99 10.46 -12.71
CA ALA A 129 27.00 11.15 -11.90
C ALA A 129 27.45 12.56 -11.54
N THR A 130 26.50 13.49 -11.44
CA THR A 130 26.72 14.88 -11.01
C THR A 130 25.65 15.27 -9.99
N HIS A 131 26.05 15.56 -8.74
CA HIS A 131 25.12 15.97 -7.68
C HIS A 131 25.01 17.49 -7.49
N ALA A 132 25.95 18.27 -8.04
CA ALA A 132 25.94 19.73 -7.99
C ALA A 132 25.95 20.35 -9.41
N PRO A 133 24.92 20.11 -10.24
CA PRO A 133 24.86 20.63 -11.59
C PRO A 133 24.69 22.15 -11.60
N ARG A 134 25.04 22.79 -12.74
CA ARG A 134 24.86 24.21 -12.98
C ARG A 134 23.86 24.46 -14.11
N GLY A 135 23.38 25.69 -14.18
CA GLY A 135 22.47 26.12 -15.27
C GLY A 135 21.18 25.30 -15.29
N GLN A 136 20.72 24.94 -16.45
CA GLN A 136 19.46 24.22 -16.67
C GLN A 136 19.38 22.87 -15.94
N ARG A 137 20.48 22.13 -15.87
CA ARG A 137 20.53 20.84 -15.13
C ARG A 137 20.25 21.00 -13.62
N ARG A 138 20.62 22.17 -13.05
CA ARG A 138 20.25 22.52 -11.68
C ARG A 138 18.73 22.69 -11.54
N THR A 139 18.10 23.37 -12.50
CA THR A 139 16.64 23.55 -12.51
C THR A 139 15.93 22.19 -12.59
N TRP A 140 16.37 21.27 -13.42
CA TRP A 140 15.81 19.93 -13.52
C TRP A 140 15.92 19.16 -12.20
N LEU A 141 17.09 19.24 -11.56
CA LEU A 141 17.30 18.57 -10.27
C LEU A 141 16.40 19.16 -9.18
N GLU A 142 16.24 20.48 -9.17
CA GLU A 142 15.35 21.15 -8.21
C GLU A 142 13.88 20.74 -8.41
N MET A 143 13.42 20.63 -9.64
CA MET A 143 12.09 20.12 -9.96
C MET A 143 11.93 18.66 -9.48
N ALA A 144 12.92 17.81 -9.71
CA ALA A 144 12.89 16.42 -9.24
C ALA A 144 12.86 16.33 -7.71
N ARG A 145 13.58 17.21 -7.00
CA ARG A 145 13.53 17.33 -5.52
C ARG A 145 12.14 17.73 -5.02
N GLN A 146 11.53 18.73 -5.66
CA GLN A 146 10.19 19.17 -5.32
C GLN A 146 9.16 18.05 -5.55
N ASN A 147 9.27 17.33 -6.66
CA ASN A 147 8.41 16.19 -6.97
C ASN A 147 8.58 15.05 -5.95
N ALA A 148 9.82 14.71 -5.58
CA ALA A 148 10.08 13.71 -4.55
C ALA A 148 9.45 14.11 -3.20
N ALA A 149 9.62 15.37 -2.79
CA ALA A 149 9.04 15.88 -1.55
C ALA A 149 7.51 15.88 -1.58
N LEU A 150 6.89 16.32 -2.69
CA LEU A 150 5.44 16.34 -2.86
C LEU A 150 4.83 14.94 -2.82
N GLN A 151 5.44 13.98 -3.54
CA GLN A 151 4.96 12.60 -3.57
C GLN A 151 5.10 11.91 -2.21
N LEU A 152 6.20 12.18 -1.50
CA LEU A 152 6.38 11.65 -0.15
C LEU A 152 5.39 12.25 0.85
N ALA A 153 5.16 13.56 0.80
CA ALA A 153 4.16 14.22 1.64
C ALA A 153 2.75 13.67 1.39
N ARG A 154 2.41 13.38 0.14
CA ARG A 154 1.14 12.74 -0.23
C ARG A 154 1.02 11.33 0.36
N LEU A 155 2.06 10.51 0.23
CA LEU A 155 2.10 9.16 0.81
C LEU A 155 1.88 9.21 2.34
N LEU A 156 2.63 10.07 3.04
CA LEU A 156 2.52 10.22 4.49
C LEU A 156 1.13 10.72 4.94
N ALA A 157 0.53 11.64 4.18
CA ALA A 157 -0.83 12.10 4.45
C ALA A 157 -1.87 11.00 4.23
N GLU A 158 -1.72 10.18 3.21
CA GLU A 158 -2.59 9.02 2.95
C GLU A 158 -2.44 7.98 4.07
N GLU A 159 -1.22 7.63 4.48
CA GLU A 159 -0.96 6.70 5.60
C GLU A 159 -1.54 7.24 6.91
N GLY A 160 -1.32 8.50 7.26
CA GLY A 160 -1.89 9.12 8.45
C GLY A 160 -3.42 9.14 8.46
N SER A 161 -4.04 9.36 7.29
CA SER A 161 -5.49 9.29 7.14
C SER A 161 -6.02 7.87 7.35
N GLN A 162 -5.32 6.84 6.85
CA GLN A 162 -5.72 5.44 7.06
C GLN A 162 -5.58 5.02 8.54
N GLN A 163 -4.51 5.41 9.21
CA GLN A 163 -4.36 5.18 10.66
C GLN A 163 -5.46 5.84 11.47
N ALA A 164 -5.81 7.10 11.15
CA ALA A 164 -6.89 7.81 11.80
C ALA A 164 -8.26 7.12 11.62
N ARG A 165 -8.54 6.62 10.41
CA ARG A 165 -9.76 5.84 10.12
C ARG A 165 -9.80 4.51 10.87
N THR A 166 -8.67 3.80 10.93
CA THR A 166 -8.58 2.54 11.68
C THR A 166 -8.82 2.78 13.16
N ARG A 167 -8.25 3.84 13.72
CA ARG A 167 -8.47 4.23 15.11
C ARG A 167 -9.94 4.56 15.37
N ALA A 168 -10.54 5.39 14.53
CA ALA A 168 -11.95 5.76 14.67
C ALA A 168 -12.87 4.53 14.60
N LEU A 169 -12.57 3.56 13.73
CA LEU A 169 -13.31 2.29 13.66
C LEU A 169 -13.15 1.48 14.95
N ALA A 170 -11.91 1.32 15.44
CA ALA A 170 -11.65 0.58 16.68
C ALA A 170 -12.36 1.21 17.87
N GLU A 171 -12.31 2.53 18.01
CA GLU A 171 -13.01 3.29 19.05
C GLU A 171 -14.54 3.16 18.91
N ALA A 172 -15.07 3.32 17.70
CA ALA A 172 -16.51 3.20 17.45
C ALA A 172 -17.06 1.81 17.74
N LEU A 173 -16.28 0.75 17.60
CA LEU A 173 -16.70 -0.62 17.83
C LEU A 173 -16.21 -1.18 19.19
N ASP A 174 -15.55 -0.39 20.02
CA ASP A 174 -14.93 -0.80 21.30
C ASP A 174 -14.04 -2.05 21.15
N LEU A 175 -13.24 -2.08 20.08
CA LEU A 175 -12.35 -3.21 19.84
C LEU A 175 -11.19 -3.18 20.84
N PRO A 176 -10.90 -4.29 21.55
CA PRO A 176 -9.81 -4.39 22.51
C PRO A 176 -8.47 -4.56 21.77
N VAL A 177 -8.01 -3.52 21.09
CA VAL A 177 -6.78 -3.57 20.30
C VAL A 177 -5.74 -2.63 20.90
N ASP A 178 -4.72 -3.20 21.52
CA ASP A 178 -3.60 -2.46 22.09
C ASP A 178 -2.71 -1.86 20.98
N GLN A 179 -2.59 -2.54 19.83
CA GLN A 179 -1.77 -2.14 18.70
C GLN A 179 -2.62 -2.12 17.41
N LEU A 180 -2.97 -0.93 16.96
CA LEU A 180 -3.79 -0.74 15.74
C LEU A 180 -3.15 -1.32 14.46
N ASP A 181 -1.81 -1.40 14.40
CA ASP A 181 -1.09 -2.02 13.29
C ASP A 181 -1.37 -3.54 13.18
N GLU A 182 -1.73 -4.16 14.30
CA GLU A 182 -2.07 -5.58 14.36
C GLU A 182 -3.55 -5.87 14.09
N LEU A 183 -4.41 -4.85 14.15
CA LEU A 183 -5.84 -4.99 13.90
C LEU A 183 -6.09 -5.69 12.56
N ARG A 184 -6.72 -6.87 12.66
CA ARG A 184 -7.06 -7.69 11.50
C ARG A 184 -8.57 -7.74 11.31
N ILE A 185 -9.02 -7.33 10.13
CA ILE A 185 -10.43 -7.36 9.74
C ILE A 185 -10.56 -8.30 8.55
N GLU A 186 -11.49 -9.22 8.60
CA GLU A 186 -11.89 -10.05 7.47
C GLU A 186 -13.32 -9.68 7.05
N CYS A 187 -13.53 -9.41 5.76
CA CYS A 187 -14.85 -9.08 5.24
C CYS A 187 -15.29 -10.13 4.21
N PHE A 188 -16.53 -10.57 4.35
CA PHE A 188 -17.14 -11.61 3.50
C PHE A 188 -18.27 -11.01 2.66
N ASP A 189 -18.23 -11.33 1.37
CA ASP A 189 -19.24 -10.97 0.38
C ASP A 189 -19.65 -12.19 -0.42
N ILE A 190 -20.95 -12.33 -0.69
CA ILE A 190 -21.52 -13.36 -1.55
C ILE A 190 -21.90 -12.74 -2.89
N SER A 191 -21.36 -13.29 -3.96
CA SER A 191 -21.63 -12.80 -5.32
C SER A 191 -22.22 -13.91 -6.19
N HIS A 192 -23.24 -13.55 -6.94
CA HIS A 192 -23.87 -14.40 -7.95
C HIS A 192 -23.54 -13.89 -9.34
N THR A 193 -22.89 -14.70 -10.15
CA THR A 193 -22.68 -14.39 -11.56
C THR A 193 -23.83 -15.01 -12.34
N ALA A 194 -24.52 -14.24 -13.17
CA ALA A 194 -25.66 -14.71 -13.95
C ALA A 194 -25.31 -15.95 -14.80
N GLY A 195 -25.83 -17.11 -14.42
CA GLY A 195 -25.60 -18.40 -15.08
C GLY A 195 -24.37 -19.16 -14.62
N GLU A 196 -23.61 -18.69 -13.63
CA GLU A 196 -22.45 -19.37 -13.06
C GLU A 196 -22.66 -19.72 -11.58
N ALA A 197 -21.76 -20.54 -11.03
CA ALA A 197 -21.77 -20.96 -9.64
C ALA A 197 -21.67 -19.77 -8.67
N THR A 198 -22.38 -19.85 -7.54
CA THR A 198 -22.26 -18.89 -6.43
C THR A 198 -20.82 -18.86 -5.92
N GLN A 199 -20.28 -17.68 -5.75
CA GLN A 199 -18.93 -17.45 -5.21
C GLN A 199 -19.01 -16.61 -3.95
N ALA A 200 -18.12 -16.92 -3.00
CA ALA A 200 -17.89 -16.06 -1.84
C ALA A 200 -16.46 -15.55 -1.86
N SER A 201 -16.29 -14.32 -1.45
CA SER A 201 -14.96 -13.70 -1.29
C SER A 201 -14.71 -13.35 0.16
N CYS A 202 -13.44 -13.50 0.58
CA CYS A 202 -12.91 -12.99 1.83
C CYS A 202 -11.80 -12.03 1.51
N VAL A 203 -11.94 -10.77 1.90
CA VAL A 203 -10.90 -9.75 1.82
C VAL A 203 -10.35 -9.45 3.20
N VAL A 204 -9.08 -9.08 3.28
CA VAL A 204 -8.36 -8.89 4.53
C VAL A 204 -7.80 -7.48 4.60
N PHE A 205 -8.04 -6.80 5.72
CA PHE A 205 -7.42 -5.53 6.09
C PHE A 205 -6.56 -5.74 7.33
N GLN A 206 -5.30 -5.27 7.28
CA GLN A 206 -4.35 -5.31 8.40
C GLN A 206 -3.21 -4.34 8.14
N GLY A 207 -2.61 -3.74 9.19
CA GLY A 207 -1.55 -2.75 9.03
C GLY A 207 -2.03 -1.53 8.25
N HIS A 208 -3.24 -1.07 8.55
CA HIS A 208 -3.94 0.09 7.96
C HIS A 208 -4.16 0.00 6.44
N ARG A 209 -4.10 -1.19 5.85
CA ARG A 209 -4.24 -1.40 4.39
C ARG A 209 -4.85 -2.74 4.04
N MET A 210 -5.39 -2.81 2.84
CA MET A 210 -5.88 -4.06 2.27
C MET A 210 -4.72 -5.00 1.94
N GLN A 211 -4.84 -6.28 2.35
CA GLN A 211 -3.81 -7.32 2.18
C GLN A 211 -4.20 -8.26 1.02
N SER A 212 -4.00 -7.84 -0.22
CA SER A 212 -4.45 -8.57 -1.41
C SER A 212 -3.88 -9.99 -1.52
N SER A 213 -2.66 -10.24 -1.02
CA SER A 213 -2.04 -11.58 -0.98
C SER A 213 -2.80 -12.56 -0.07
N GLN A 214 -3.60 -12.06 0.87
CA GLN A 214 -4.38 -12.84 1.81
C GLN A 214 -5.85 -13.01 1.40
N TYR A 215 -6.28 -12.44 0.29
CA TYR A 215 -7.63 -12.62 -0.23
C TYR A 215 -7.89 -14.06 -0.59
N ARG A 216 -9.13 -14.51 -0.38
CA ARG A 216 -9.56 -15.88 -0.70
C ARG A 216 -10.88 -15.82 -1.45
N ARG A 217 -11.01 -16.69 -2.45
CA ARG A 217 -12.26 -16.95 -3.16
C ARG A 217 -12.68 -18.37 -2.86
N TYR A 218 -13.99 -18.56 -2.67
CA TYR A 218 -14.58 -19.84 -2.35
C TYR A 218 -15.65 -20.13 -3.39
N HIS A 219 -15.53 -21.25 -4.09
CA HIS A 219 -16.63 -21.81 -4.85
C HIS A 219 -17.62 -22.41 -3.89
N ILE A 220 -18.87 -22.03 -4.01
CA ILE A 220 -19.98 -22.51 -3.20
C ILE A 220 -20.72 -23.55 -4.00
N GLU A 221 -20.89 -24.74 -3.45
CA GLU A 221 -21.49 -25.89 -4.12
C GLU A 221 -22.59 -26.52 -3.26
N GLY A 222 -23.55 -27.18 -3.92
CA GLY A 222 -24.59 -27.96 -3.21
C GLY A 222 -25.65 -27.11 -2.50
N ILE A 223 -25.80 -25.83 -2.89
CA ILE A 223 -26.86 -24.96 -2.36
C ILE A 223 -27.88 -24.63 -3.45
N THR A 224 -29.04 -24.17 -3.04
CA THR A 224 -30.05 -23.63 -3.98
C THR A 224 -29.51 -22.31 -4.58
N PRO A 225 -29.61 -22.12 -5.91
CA PRO A 225 -29.20 -20.85 -6.52
C PRO A 225 -29.91 -19.66 -5.87
N GLY A 226 -29.15 -18.64 -5.44
CA GLY A 226 -29.65 -17.47 -4.75
C GLY A 226 -29.83 -17.62 -3.24
N ASP A 227 -29.41 -18.74 -2.65
CA ASP A 227 -29.41 -18.92 -1.19
C ASP A 227 -28.14 -18.35 -0.56
N ASP A 228 -28.14 -17.04 -0.31
CA ASP A 228 -27.02 -16.31 0.31
C ASP A 228 -26.74 -16.79 1.73
N TYR A 229 -27.74 -17.27 2.45
CA TYR A 229 -27.58 -17.78 3.81
C TYR A 229 -26.80 -19.09 3.84
N ALA A 230 -27.14 -20.03 2.95
CA ALA A 230 -26.39 -21.28 2.82
C ALA A 230 -24.96 -21.01 2.31
N ALA A 231 -24.78 -20.06 1.40
CA ALA A 231 -23.47 -19.62 0.91
C ALA A 231 -22.61 -19.04 2.05
N MET A 232 -23.17 -18.14 2.85
CA MET A 232 -22.49 -17.53 4.00
C MET A 232 -22.10 -18.60 5.04
N ARG A 233 -23.00 -19.51 5.36
CA ARG A 233 -22.72 -20.66 6.23
C ARG A 233 -21.54 -21.47 5.72
N GLN A 234 -21.54 -21.83 4.45
CA GLN A 234 -20.49 -22.65 3.85
C GLN A 234 -19.12 -21.95 3.87
N VAL A 235 -19.05 -20.68 3.49
CA VAL A 235 -17.77 -19.96 3.46
C VAL A 235 -17.19 -19.76 4.86
N LEU A 236 -17.99 -19.35 5.83
CA LEU A 236 -17.52 -19.14 7.20
C LEU A 236 -17.08 -20.43 7.85
N THR A 237 -17.83 -21.53 7.66
CA THR A 237 -17.44 -22.86 8.14
C THR A 237 -16.09 -23.28 7.53
N ARG A 238 -15.92 -23.16 6.21
CA ARG A 238 -14.67 -23.51 5.52
C ARG A 238 -13.49 -22.65 5.97
N ARG A 239 -13.74 -21.37 6.28
CA ARG A 239 -12.69 -20.44 6.73
C ARG A 239 -12.26 -20.73 8.17
N TYR A 240 -13.21 -20.93 9.07
CA TYR A 240 -12.93 -20.91 10.50
C TYR A 240 -12.88 -22.28 11.18
N ALA A 241 -13.39 -23.36 10.56
CA ALA A 241 -13.35 -24.69 11.18
C ALA A 241 -11.94 -25.13 11.57
N LYS A 242 -10.98 -25.01 10.65
CA LYS A 242 -9.58 -25.37 10.91
C LYS A 242 -8.92 -24.48 11.98
N ILE A 243 -9.28 -23.21 12.02
CA ILE A 243 -8.77 -22.27 13.03
C ILE A 243 -9.33 -22.63 14.40
N ALA A 244 -10.63 -22.94 14.48
CA ALA A 244 -11.28 -23.37 15.72
C ALA A 244 -10.69 -24.69 16.24
N GLU A 245 -10.42 -25.65 15.34
CA GLU A 245 -9.78 -26.93 15.68
C GLU A 245 -8.35 -26.69 16.20
N ALA A 246 -7.53 -25.94 15.49
CA ALA A 246 -6.16 -25.63 15.91
C ALA A 246 -6.12 -24.93 17.27
N ARG A 247 -7.06 -24.02 17.56
CA ARG A 247 -7.16 -23.34 18.87
C ARG A 247 -7.54 -24.30 20.01
N ARG A 248 -8.37 -25.32 19.73
CA ARG A 248 -8.70 -26.32 20.72
C ARG A 248 -7.52 -27.24 21.05
N GLU A 249 -6.68 -27.54 20.05
CA GLU A 249 -5.56 -28.48 20.20
C GLU A 249 -4.30 -27.83 20.77
N GLN A 250 -3.97 -26.63 20.39
CA GLN A 250 -2.64 -26.01 20.62
C GLN A 250 -2.66 -24.80 21.59
N GLY A 251 -3.83 -24.32 22.01
CA GLY A 251 -3.93 -23.08 22.75
C GLY A 251 -3.60 -21.84 21.86
N SER A 252 -3.67 -20.65 22.44
CA SER A 252 -3.61 -19.37 21.70
C SER A 252 -2.23 -18.97 21.17
N GLU A 253 -1.12 -19.57 21.65
CA GLU A 253 0.23 -19.03 21.46
C GLU A 253 0.99 -19.54 20.21
N ALA A 254 0.55 -20.59 19.55
CA ALA A 254 1.33 -21.27 18.50
C ALA A 254 0.76 -21.13 17.07
N LEU A 255 -0.20 -20.22 16.84
CA LEU A 255 -0.90 -20.16 15.56
C LEU A 255 -0.08 -19.40 14.51
N THR A 256 0.11 -19.99 13.34
CA THR A 256 0.67 -19.29 12.16
C THR A 256 -0.22 -18.11 11.77
N VAL A 257 0.33 -17.11 11.07
CA VAL A 257 -0.41 -15.92 10.59
C VAL A 257 -1.69 -16.30 9.81
N ALA A 258 -1.69 -17.45 9.11
CA ALA A 258 -2.85 -17.96 8.37
C ALA A 258 -3.94 -18.54 9.26
N ALA A 259 -3.61 -18.92 10.49
CA ALA A 259 -4.51 -19.52 11.50
C ALA A 259 -4.93 -18.51 12.59
N ARG A 260 -4.49 -17.25 12.49
CA ARG A 260 -4.90 -16.18 13.42
C ARG A 260 -6.37 -15.83 13.19
N MET A 261 -7.15 -15.74 14.26
CA MET A 261 -8.50 -15.17 14.22
C MET A 261 -8.41 -13.68 13.90
N PRO A 262 -9.35 -13.14 13.12
CA PRO A 262 -9.49 -11.70 13.00
C PRO A 262 -10.00 -11.08 14.31
N ASP A 263 -9.76 -9.79 14.48
CA ASP A 263 -10.31 -9.00 15.58
C ASP A 263 -11.74 -8.51 15.24
N LEU A 264 -12.08 -8.52 13.94
CA LEU A 264 -13.39 -8.15 13.42
C LEU A 264 -13.73 -8.95 12.16
N VAL A 265 -14.94 -9.50 12.11
CA VAL A 265 -15.51 -10.15 10.93
C VAL A 265 -16.66 -9.32 10.41
N LEU A 266 -16.48 -8.72 9.24
CA LEU A 266 -17.52 -7.97 8.55
C LEU A 266 -18.28 -8.89 7.58
N VAL A 267 -19.58 -8.78 7.57
CA VAL A 267 -20.47 -9.48 6.65
C VAL A 267 -21.26 -8.44 5.85
N ASP A 268 -21.13 -8.47 4.52
CA ASP A 268 -21.96 -7.59 3.64
C ASP A 268 -23.40 -8.14 3.63
N GLY A 269 -24.20 -7.61 4.54
CA GLY A 269 -25.60 -8.01 4.70
C GLY A 269 -26.19 -7.61 6.04
N GLY A 270 -27.52 -7.66 6.09
CA GLY A 270 -28.31 -7.34 7.27
C GLY A 270 -28.51 -8.52 8.23
N LEU A 271 -29.55 -8.42 9.06
CA LEU A 271 -29.88 -9.35 10.12
C LEU A 271 -29.83 -10.83 9.73
N GLY A 272 -30.25 -11.20 8.51
CA GLY A 272 -30.28 -12.60 8.08
C GLY A 272 -28.89 -13.20 7.90
N GLN A 273 -27.97 -12.49 7.23
CA GLN A 273 -26.59 -12.94 7.05
C GLN A 273 -25.81 -12.96 8.39
N VAL A 274 -26.07 -11.96 9.25
CA VAL A 274 -25.49 -11.90 10.60
C VAL A 274 -25.96 -13.06 11.47
N ALA A 275 -27.26 -13.38 11.45
CA ALA A 275 -27.81 -14.53 12.17
C ALA A 275 -27.14 -15.84 11.73
N MET A 276 -26.92 -16.01 10.42
CA MET A 276 -26.26 -17.19 9.87
C MET A 276 -24.77 -17.26 10.28
N ALA A 277 -24.07 -16.12 10.24
CA ALA A 277 -22.68 -16.04 10.70
C ALA A 277 -22.57 -16.36 12.21
N ARG A 278 -23.50 -15.87 13.02
CA ARG A 278 -23.63 -16.19 14.44
C ARG A 278 -23.79 -17.70 14.68
N GLU A 279 -24.73 -18.35 13.98
CA GLU A 279 -24.94 -19.82 14.12
C GLU A 279 -23.64 -20.60 13.85
N VAL A 280 -22.87 -20.22 12.81
CA VAL A 280 -21.60 -20.87 12.49
C VAL A 280 -20.58 -20.67 13.61
N PHE A 281 -20.45 -19.45 14.13
CA PHE A 281 -19.50 -19.16 15.21
C PHE A 281 -19.86 -19.87 16.50
N GLU A 282 -21.15 -19.91 16.89
CA GLU A 282 -21.65 -20.68 18.03
C GLU A 282 -21.34 -22.17 17.86
N ALA A 283 -21.59 -22.74 16.67
CA ALA A 283 -21.31 -24.14 16.39
C ALA A 283 -19.81 -24.49 16.45
N LEU A 284 -18.95 -23.56 16.09
CA LEU A 284 -17.49 -23.69 16.13
C LEU A 284 -16.90 -23.36 17.51
N GLY A 285 -17.69 -22.81 18.45
CA GLY A 285 -17.23 -22.34 19.75
C GLY A 285 -16.36 -21.08 19.65
N LEU A 286 -16.65 -20.20 18.69
CA LEU A 286 -15.97 -18.94 18.46
C LEU A 286 -16.77 -17.76 19.05
N ASP A 287 -16.10 -16.65 19.30
CA ASP A 287 -16.70 -15.46 19.88
C ASP A 287 -17.58 -14.74 18.83
N VAL A 288 -18.87 -14.69 19.09
CA VAL A 288 -19.85 -14.02 18.21
C VAL A 288 -19.77 -12.49 18.23
N SER A 289 -19.15 -11.91 19.27
CA SER A 289 -18.97 -10.45 19.35
C SER A 289 -18.05 -9.88 18.27
N LEU A 290 -17.27 -10.74 17.62
CA LEU A 290 -16.41 -10.38 16.49
C LEU A 290 -17.19 -10.09 15.20
N ILE A 291 -18.46 -10.48 15.11
CA ILE A 291 -19.26 -10.40 13.88
C ILE A 291 -20.06 -9.11 13.85
N VAL A 292 -19.89 -8.35 12.78
CA VAL A 292 -20.66 -7.15 12.48
C VAL A 292 -21.15 -7.21 11.02
N GLY A 293 -22.44 -7.12 10.83
CA GLY A 293 -23.06 -6.93 9.53
C GLY A 293 -23.00 -5.46 9.10
N VAL A 294 -22.81 -5.25 7.82
CA VAL A 294 -22.89 -3.94 7.18
C VAL A 294 -24.08 -3.94 6.24
N GLU A 295 -25.17 -3.34 6.67
CA GLU A 295 -26.40 -3.24 5.88
C GLU A 295 -26.44 -1.93 5.12
N LYS A 296 -26.86 -1.98 3.86
CA LYS A 296 -27.03 -0.78 3.05
C LYS A 296 -28.25 -0.02 3.54
N GLY A 297 -28.01 1.15 4.12
CA GLY A 297 -29.05 2.04 4.63
C GLY A 297 -30.00 2.56 3.54
N GLU A 298 -30.95 3.38 3.93
CA GLU A 298 -32.01 3.90 3.07
C GLU A 298 -31.44 4.59 1.82
N GLY A 299 -31.92 4.17 0.65
CA GLY A 299 -31.49 4.70 -0.65
C GLY A 299 -30.11 4.25 -1.12
N ARG A 300 -29.45 3.30 -0.48
CA ARG A 300 -28.10 2.75 -0.81
C ARG A 300 -27.04 3.83 -1.00
N LYS A 301 -27.09 4.89 -0.22
CA LYS A 301 -26.11 5.97 -0.26
C LYS A 301 -24.89 5.60 0.58
N VAL A 302 -23.72 5.79 0.01
CA VAL A 302 -22.42 5.58 0.71
C VAL A 302 -22.34 6.50 1.93
N GLY A 303 -22.01 5.92 3.10
CA GLY A 303 -21.90 6.62 4.36
C GLY A 303 -23.19 6.64 5.20
N LEU A 304 -24.23 5.93 4.74
CA LEU A 304 -25.46 5.69 5.48
C LEU A 304 -25.69 4.20 5.74
N GLU A 305 -24.62 3.43 5.78
CA GLU A 305 -24.66 2.02 6.15
C GLU A 305 -25.03 1.87 7.62
N GLU A 306 -25.83 0.85 7.93
CA GLU A 306 -26.21 0.48 9.28
C GLU A 306 -25.40 -0.73 9.75
N LEU A 307 -24.98 -0.71 11.02
CA LEU A 307 -24.22 -1.80 11.62
C LEU A 307 -25.16 -2.72 12.39
N VAL A 308 -25.04 -4.03 12.14
CA VAL A 308 -25.81 -5.07 12.80
C VAL A 308 -24.85 -5.97 13.59
N PHE A 309 -24.98 -5.96 14.91
CA PHE A 309 -24.11 -6.74 15.80
C PHE A 309 -24.70 -8.12 16.09
N ALA A 310 -23.88 -9.17 15.94
CA ALA A 310 -24.33 -10.55 16.18
C ALA A 310 -24.59 -10.85 17.67
N ASP A 311 -23.97 -10.12 18.58
CA ASP A 311 -24.20 -10.23 20.03
C ASP A 311 -25.45 -9.46 20.52
N GLY A 312 -26.13 -8.74 19.64
CA GLY A 312 -27.37 -8.01 19.93
C GLY A 312 -27.17 -6.66 20.61
N ARG A 313 -25.93 -6.18 20.73
CA ARG A 313 -25.69 -4.79 21.21
C ARG A 313 -26.20 -3.79 20.16
N GLU A 314 -26.72 -2.68 20.65
CA GLU A 314 -27.11 -1.51 19.84
C GLU A 314 -26.03 -0.42 19.96
N LYS A 315 -25.68 0.21 18.87
CA LYS A 315 -24.80 1.40 18.84
C LYS A 315 -25.36 2.48 17.94
#